data_43713da3f8823e772ce03d571f614a8a
#
_entry.id   43713da3f8823e772ce03d571f614a8a
#
_cell.length_a   1.000
_cell.length_b   1.000
_cell.length_c   1.000
_cell.angle_alpha   90.00
_cell.angle_beta   90.00
_cell.angle_gamma   90.00
#
_symmetry.space_group_name_H-M   'P 1'
#
loop_
_entity.id
_entity.type
_entity.pdbx_description
1 polymer ?
#
loop_
_entity_poly.entity_id
_entity_poly.type
_entity_poly.pdbx_seq_one_letter_code
_entity_poly.pdbx_strand_id
1 'polypeptide(L)'
;LAVAFLPTGLAQGAELQNHFYPFNNSMRRSGPSDPVQQAALLADLGFEGFEGYDMDLLPRLAEELHKRDLEVATIYFGVDIDSKTQPYDPRIAEYLETFLKDTGVIITVHLHSKKFLPSDPAGDQSAIPILRKLSDLAHQHGAKVAVYNHVNFWAESIDDGIRLARKVNRRNFGAAFNLCHWLALEGGENLNQRLDDIAPYLLSVSICGAKGGPEAKGAGWNDLIQPLDTGSFDNLHFLREITKRGYQGPIGLQCFNISLPARENLTRSMSAWRGFRADFEDK
;
A
#
# COMPACT_ATOMS: atom_id res chain seq x y z
N LEU A 1 -53.49 9.21 -7.99
CA LEU A 1 -52.72 8.82 -6.79
C LEU A 1 -51.70 7.76 -7.22
N ALA A 2 -50.45 8.20 -7.46
CA ALA A 2 -49.32 7.32 -7.70
C ALA A 2 -48.60 7.11 -6.37
N VAL A 3 -48.59 5.88 -5.88
CA VAL A 3 -47.81 5.48 -4.70
C VAL A 3 -46.40 5.21 -5.17
N ALA A 4 -45.46 6.10 -4.79
CA ALA A 4 -44.05 5.89 -4.99
C ALA A 4 -43.57 4.85 -3.97
N PHE A 5 -43.19 3.66 -4.42
CA PHE A 5 -42.39 2.70 -3.63
C PHE A 5 -40.99 3.24 -3.53
N LEU A 6 -40.58 3.70 -2.34
CA LEU A 6 -39.21 3.88 -1.99
C LEU A 6 -38.62 2.48 -1.71
N PRO A 7 -37.50 2.09 -2.33
CA PRO A 7 -36.84 0.87 -1.96
C PRO A 7 -36.22 1.07 -0.57
N THR A 8 -36.71 0.39 0.43
CA THR A 8 -36.02 0.16 1.72
C THR A 8 -34.88 -0.82 1.47
N GLY A 9 -33.78 -0.33 0.90
CA GLY A 9 -32.54 -1.07 0.93
C GLY A 9 -32.02 -1.06 2.36
N LEU A 10 -32.18 -2.17 3.05
CA LEU A 10 -31.36 -2.48 4.22
C LEU A 10 -29.92 -2.31 3.76
N ALA A 11 -29.15 -1.43 4.42
CA ALA A 11 -27.73 -1.35 4.24
C ALA A 11 -27.16 -2.72 4.64
N GLN A 12 -26.86 -3.59 3.65
CA GLN A 12 -26.02 -4.74 3.88
C GLN A 12 -24.74 -4.25 4.54
N GLY A 13 -24.37 -4.84 5.66
CA GLY A 13 -23.12 -4.51 6.33
C GLY A 13 -21.99 -4.54 5.31
N ALA A 14 -21.18 -3.49 5.26
CA ALA A 14 -20.08 -3.42 4.31
C ALA A 14 -19.09 -4.55 4.62
N GLU A 15 -18.95 -5.52 3.73
CA GLU A 15 -17.99 -6.62 3.85
C GLU A 15 -16.56 -6.09 3.58
N LEU A 16 -15.57 -6.64 4.29
CA LEU A 16 -14.16 -6.38 4.03
C LEU A 16 -13.66 -7.29 2.90
N GLN A 17 -13.90 -6.88 1.65
CA GLN A 17 -13.56 -7.65 0.44
C GLN A 17 -12.20 -7.33 -0.16
N ASN A 18 -11.44 -6.43 0.47
CA ASN A 18 -10.12 -6.02 -0.01
C ASN A 18 -9.16 -7.21 -0.06
N HIS A 19 -8.38 -7.33 -1.15
CA HIS A 19 -7.28 -8.28 -1.24
C HIS A 19 -6.20 -7.94 -0.21
N PHE A 20 -5.73 -8.95 0.51
CA PHE A 20 -4.72 -8.82 1.55
C PHE A 20 -3.41 -9.49 1.12
N TYR A 21 -2.33 -8.74 1.14
CA TYR A 21 -1.02 -9.20 0.68
C TYR A 21 0.10 -8.69 1.59
N PRO A 22 1.16 -9.47 1.85
CA PRO A 22 2.31 -8.97 2.59
C PRO A 22 3.29 -8.22 1.69
N PHE A 23 4.02 -7.28 2.29
CA PHE A 23 5.14 -6.65 1.64
C PHE A 23 6.32 -7.59 1.52
N ASN A 24 7.17 -7.37 0.53
CA ASN A 24 8.39 -8.16 0.28
C ASN A 24 9.29 -8.26 1.53
N ASN A 25 9.32 -7.22 2.37
CA ASN A 25 10.12 -7.22 3.60
C ASN A 25 9.70 -8.29 4.62
N SER A 26 8.53 -8.91 4.47
CA SER A 26 8.10 -10.07 5.27
C SER A 26 9.00 -11.30 5.10
N MET A 27 9.71 -11.39 3.97
CA MET A 27 10.59 -12.53 3.64
C MET A 27 12.07 -12.28 3.94
N ARG A 28 12.48 -11.03 4.13
CA ARG A 28 13.90 -10.63 4.12
C ARG A 28 14.78 -11.26 5.19
N ARG A 29 14.26 -11.55 6.38
CA ARG A 29 15.10 -12.03 7.52
C ARG A 29 15.14 -13.55 7.64
N SER A 30 14.01 -14.19 7.44
CA SER A 30 13.83 -15.61 7.77
C SER A 30 12.86 -16.33 6.84
N GLY A 31 12.41 -15.67 5.79
CA GLY A 31 11.56 -16.24 4.76
C GLY A 31 12.38 -16.80 3.60
N PRO A 32 11.72 -17.52 2.69
CA PRO A 32 12.36 -18.00 1.48
C PRO A 32 12.76 -16.83 0.57
N SER A 33 13.91 -16.95 -0.09
CA SER A 33 14.36 -16.02 -1.12
C SER A 33 13.95 -16.45 -2.53
N ASP A 34 13.66 -17.73 -2.75
CA ASP A 34 13.22 -18.27 -4.03
C ASP A 34 11.75 -17.95 -4.30
N PRO A 35 11.39 -17.36 -5.47
CA PRO A 35 10.01 -17.02 -5.83
C PRO A 35 9.01 -18.18 -5.76
N VAL A 36 9.44 -19.41 -6.10
CA VAL A 36 8.59 -20.61 -6.01
C VAL A 36 8.16 -20.87 -4.58
N GLN A 37 9.12 -20.78 -3.65
CA GLN A 37 8.86 -21.02 -2.22
C GLN A 37 8.09 -19.86 -1.60
N GLN A 38 8.34 -18.60 -2.03
CA GLN A 38 7.58 -17.44 -1.60
C GLN A 38 6.11 -17.58 -1.98
N ALA A 39 5.81 -17.84 -3.25
CA ALA A 39 4.46 -18.01 -3.75
C ALA A 39 3.74 -19.21 -3.09
N ALA A 40 4.45 -20.33 -2.88
CA ALA A 40 3.89 -21.49 -2.17
C ALA A 40 3.53 -21.17 -0.73
N LEU A 41 4.39 -20.43 0.01
CA LEU A 41 4.12 -20.02 1.39
C LEU A 41 2.89 -19.11 1.46
N LEU A 42 2.76 -18.15 0.55
CA LEU A 42 1.64 -17.21 0.53
C LEU A 42 0.31 -17.91 0.22
N ALA A 43 0.30 -18.81 -0.77
CA ALA A 43 -0.87 -19.61 -1.11
C ALA A 43 -1.31 -20.50 0.06
N ASP A 44 -0.35 -21.19 0.71
CA ASP A 44 -0.61 -22.04 1.90
C ASP A 44 -1.26 -21.26 3.05
N LEU A 45 -0.86 -20.00 3.25
CA LEU A 45 -1.42 -19.15 4.30
C LEU A 45 -2.72 -18.44 3.90
N GLY A 46 -3.07 -18.43 2.61
CA GLY A 46 -4.31 -17.83 2.09
C GLY A 46 -4.21 -16.33 1.82
N PHE A 47 -3.01 -15.80 1.54
CA PHE A 47 -2.85 -14.46 0.99
C PHE A 47 -3.32 -14.41 -0.47
N GLU A 48 -3.70 -13.23 -0.94
CA GLU A 48 -4.26 -13.03 -2.28
C GLU A 48 -3.24 -12.42 -3.26
N GLY A 49 -2.06 -12.03 -2.75
CA GLY A 49 -0.99 -11.45 -3.57
C GLY A 49 0.30 -11.22 -2.81
N PHE A 50 1.23 -10.53 -3.45
CA PHE A 50 2.52 -10.15 -2.89
C PHE A 50 3.04 -8.83 -3.48
N GLU A 51 3.92 -8.14 -2.75
CA GLU A 51 4.62 -6.96 -3.26
C GLU A 51 5.83 -7.35 -4.10
N GLY A 52 5.89 -6.88 -5.35
CA GLY A 52 7.09 -6.90 -6.17
C GLY A 52 8.08 -5.82 -5.73
N TYR A 53 9.33 -6.21 -5.49
CA TYR A 53 10.40 -5.29 -5.07
C TYR A 53 11.69 -5.49 -5.86
N ASP A 54 12.12 -6.74 -5.99
CA ASP A 54 13.34 -7.09 -6.70
C ASP A 54 13.05 -7.19 -8.20
N MET A 55 13.52 -6.22 -8.97
CA MET A 55 13.26 -6.16 -10.40
C MET A 55 13.90 -7.33 -11.18
N ASP A 56 14.98 -7.96 -10.66
CA ASP A 56 15.58 -9.11 -11.31
C ASP A 56 14.74 -10.39 -11.13
N LEU A 57 14.08 -10.51 -9.98
CA LEU A 57 13.24 -11.66 -9.65
C LEU A 57 11.78 -11.49 -10.02
N LEU A 58 11.34 -10.25 -10.30
CA LEU A 58 9.93 -9.91 -10.50
C LEU A 58 9.24 -10.73 -11.63
N PRO A 59 9.86 -10.97 -12.81
CA PRO A 59 9.22 -11.79 -13.82
C PRO A 59 8.92 -13.23 -13.35
N ARG A 60 9.90 -13.85 -12.69
CA ARG A 60 9.73 -15.21 -12.14
C ARG A 60 8.74 -15.22 -10.98
N LEU A 61 8.77 -14.20 -10.13
CA LEU A 61 7.82 -14.07 -9.03
C LEU A 61 6.39 -13.95 -9.55
N ALA A 62 6.15 -13.11 -10.54
CA ALA A 62 4.83 -12.94 -11.15
C ALA A 62 4.31 -14.25 -11.76
N GLU A 63 5.15 -15.01 -12.47
CA GLU A 63 4.80 -16.32 -13.00
C GLU A 63 4.40 -17.30 -11.89
N GLU A 64 5.18 -17.37 -10.81
CA GLU A 64 4.94 -18.32 -9.71
C GLU A 64 3.72 -17.94 -8.85
N LEU A 65 3.43 -16.66 -8.70
CA LEU A 65 2.19 -16.15 -8.08
C LEU A 65 0.99 -16.53 -8.95
N HIS A 66 1.04 -16.24 -10.24
CA HIS A 66 -0.05 -16.54 -11.18
C HIS A 66 -0.40 -18.06 -11.25
N LYS A 67 0.59 -18.96 -11.21
CA LYS A 67 0.36 -20.42 -11.13
C LYS A 67 -0.46 -20.84 -9.90
N ARG A 68 -0.62 -19.98 -8.92
CA ARG A 68 -1.31 -20.23 -7.65
C ARG A 68 -2.50 -19.31 -7.43
N ASP A 69 -2.98 -18.66 -8.50
CA ASP A 69 -4.07 -17.68 -8.46
C ASP A 69 -3.79 -16.49 -7.50
N LEU A 70 -2.51 -16.13 -7.35
CA LEU A 70 -2.07 -14.96 -6.61
C LEU A 70 -1.64 -13.85 -7.56
N GLU A 71 -1.72 -12.59 -7.10
CA GLU A 71 -1.36 -11.43 -7.91
C GLU A 71 -0.07 -10.73 -7.44
N VAL A 72 0.59 -10.03 -8.34
CA VAL A 72 1.51 -8.95 -7.97
C VAL A 72 0.63 -7.75 -7.61
N ALA A 73 0.30 -7.61 -6.32
CA ALA A 73 -0.64 -6.60 -5.86
C ALA A 73 -0.09 -5.17 -6.01
N THR A 74 1.18 -5.00 -5.65
CA THR A 74 1.91 -3.73 -5.81
C THR A 74 3.34 -3.98 -6.27
N ILE A 75 3.97 -2.94 -6.85
CA ILE A 75 5.41 -2.91 -7.10
C ILE A 75 5.98 -1.69 -6.40
N TYR A 76 6.98 -1.91 -5.53
CA TYR A 76 7.58 -0.86 -4.72
C TYR A 76 9.00 -0.55 -5.18
N PHE A 77 9.24 0.69 -5.62
CA PHE A 77 10.58 1.16 -5.99
C PHE A 77 10.79 2.66 -5.75
N GLY A 78 12.08 3.06 -5.77
CA GLY A 78 12.49 4.44 -5.57
C GLY A 78 12.46 5.27 -6.84
N VAL A 79 12.10 6.53 -6.70
CA VAL A 79 12.22 7.57 -7.72
C VAL A 79 13.14 8.66 -7.20
N ASP A 80 14.27 8.87 -7.88
CA ASP A 80 15.19 9.99 -7.62
C ASP A 80 14.71 11.21 -8.40
N ILE A 81 14.09 12.17 -7.71
CA ILE A 81 13.57 13.39 -8.34
C ILE A 81 14.65 14.36 -8.81
N ASP A 82 15.90 14.14 -8.42
CA ASP A 82 17.04 14.93 -8.87
C ASP A 82 17.65 14.43 -10.18
N SER A 83 17.32 13.20 -10.59
CA SER A 83 17.82 12.58 -11.81
C SER A 83 17.12 13.14 -13.05
N LYS A 84 17.92 13.59 -14.03
CA LYS A 84 17.42 14.09 -15.31
C LYS A 84 17.30 13.01 -16.38
N THR A 85 17.95 11.87 -16.21
CA THR A 85 18.10 10.85 -17.24
C THR A 85 17.38 9.54 -16.89
N GLN A 86 17.62 9.03 -15.70
CA GLN A 86 17.06 7.75 -15.24
C GLN A 86 16.57 7.88 -13.78
N PRO A 87 15.36 8.43 -13.57
CA PRO A 87 14.83 8.66 -12.23
C PRO A 87 14.36 7.38 -11.52
N TYR A 88 14.10 6.31 -12.25
CA TYR A 88 13.66 5.00 -11.74
C TYR A 88 14.17 3.88 -12.65
N ASP A 89 13.96 2.62 -12.26
CA ASP A 89 14.37 1.46 -13.06
C ASP A 89 13.60 1.41 -14.39
N PRO A 90 14.30 1.48 -15.54
CA PRO A 90 13.66 1.55 -16.87
C PRO A 90 12.94 0.24 -17.24
N ARG A 91 13.28 -0.89 -16.61
CA ARG A 91 12.65 -2.20 -16.91
C ARG A 91 11.15 -2.22 -16.60
N ILE A 92 10.67 -1.29 -15.80
CA ILE A 92 9.22 -1.17 -15.53
C ILE A 92 8.41 -1.00 -16.82
N ALA A 93 8.97 -0.37 -17.86
CA ALA A 93 8.29 -0.20 -19.14
C ALA A 93 8.03 -1.57 -19.81
N GLU A 94 9.06 -2.39 -19.92
CA GLU A 94 8.96 -3.75 -20.49
C GLU A 94 8.02 -4.63 -19.68
N TYR A 95 8.07 -4.53 -18.35
CA TYR A 95 7.23 -5.34 -17.47
C TYR A 95 5.75 -4.99 -17.60
N LEU A 96 5.44 -3.69 -17.74
CA LEU A 96 4.08 -3.23 -18.00
C LEU A 96 3.56 -3.63 -19.39
N GLU A 97 4.44 -3.72 -20.40
CA GLU A 97 4.09 -4.19 -21.74
C GLU A 97 3.84 -5.70 -21.80
N THR A 98 4.40 -6.46 -20.86
CA THR A 98 4.40 -7.93 -20.85
C THR A 98 3.52 -8.50 -19.75
N PHE A 99 4.10 -9.04 -18.70
CA PHE A 99 3.41 -9.84 -17.69
C PHE A 99 2.58 -9.01 -16.67
N LEU A 100 2.75 -7.69 -16.62
CA LEU A 100 1.94 -6.80 -15.78
C LEU A 100 0.82 -6.10 -16.56
N LYS A 101 0.72 -6.34 -17.85
CA LYS A 101 -0.27 -5.70 -18.71
C LYS A 101 -1.69 -6.06 -18.27
N ASP A 102 -2.52 -5.04 -18.08
CA ASP A 102 -3.95 -5.13 -17.74
C ASP A 102 -4.24 -5.91 -16.41
N THR A 103 -3.23 -6.08 -15.55
CA THR A 103 -3.40 -6.71 -14.23
C THR A 103 -4.00 -5.77 -13.18
N GLY A 104 -4.03 -4.48 -13.43
CA GLY A 104 -4.48 -3.48 -12.45
C GLY A 104 -3.44 -3.18 -11.35
N VAL A 105 -2.21 -3.67 -11.50
CA VAL A 105 -1.12 -3.49 -10.53
C VAL A 105 -0.93 -2.03 -10.12
N ILE A 106 -0.61 -1.79 -8.86
CA ILE A 106 -0.32 -0.45 -8.35
C ILE A 106 1.19 -0.31 -8.17
N ILE A 107 1.78 0.63 -8.88
CA ILE A 107 3.17 1.02 -8.69
C ILE A 107 3.23 1.99 -7.51
N THR A 108 3.76 1.56 -6.37
CA THR A 108 3.97 2.38 -5.20
C THR A 108 5.37 2.95 -5.21
N VAL A 109 5.48 4.28 -5.33
CA VAL A 109 6.77 4.96 -5.45
C VAL A 109 7.12 5.74 -4.20
N HIS A 110 8.31 5.49 -3.65
CA HIS A 110 8.92 6.35 -2.65
C HIS A 110 9.88 7.34 -3.32
N LEU A 111 9.81 8.61 -2.92
CA LEU A 111 10.49 9.69 -3.63
C LEU A 111 11.70 10.19 -2.84
N HIS A 112 12.85 10.21 -3.50
CA HIS A 112 14.12 10.64 -2.91
C HIS A 112 14.63 11.93 -3.54
N SER A 113 15.29 12.74 -2.70
CA SER A 113 16.08 13.89 -3.13
C SER A 113 17.30 14.06 -2.24
N LYS A 114 18.39 14.53 -2.84
CA LYS A 114 19.57 15.02 -2.11
C LYS A 114 19.60 16.55 -2.04
N LYS A 115 18.69 17.21 -2.78
CA LYS A 115 18.62 18.67 -2.91
C LYS A 115 17.56 19.30 -2.03
N PHE A 116 16.45 18.60 -1.82
CA PHE A 116 15.31 19.09 -1.10
C PHE A 116 15.13 18.34 0.20
N LEU A 117 14.78 19.05 1.25
CA LEU A 117 14.41 18.44 2.54
C LEU A 117 13.09 17.66 2.42
N PRO A 118 12.80 16.76 3.38
CA PRO A 118 11.48 16.12 3.46
C PRO A 118 10.36 17.15 3.41
N SER A 119 9.32 16.84 2.64
CA SER A 119 8.12 17.66 2.41
C SER A 119 8.36 19.06 1.79
N ASP A 120 9.57 19.37 1.33
CA ASP A 120 9.85 20.67 0.69
C ASP A 120 9.15 20.78 -0.68
N PRO A 121 8.15 21.67 -0.85
CA PRO A 121 7.41 21.80 -2.10
C PRO A 121 8.25 22.38 -3.26
N ALA A 122 9.44 22.89 -3.01
CA ALA A 122 10.35 23.35 -4.07
C ALA A 122 10.78 22.18 -4.99
N GLY A 123 10.78 20.94 -4.50
CA GLY A 123 11.06 19.74 -5.29
C GLY A 123 9.97 19.36 -6.29
N ASP A 124 8.76 19.93 -6.18
CA ASP A 124 7.64 19.62 -7.07
C ASP A 124 7.95 19.84 -8.55
N GLN A 125 8.73 20.88 -8.87
CA GLN A 125 9.12 21.17 -10.25
C GLN A 125 9.93 20.04 -10.89
N SER A 126 10.72 19.33 -10.10
CA SER A 126 11.49 18.15 -10.54
C SER A 126 10.61 16.90 -10.57
N ALA A 127 9.82 16.67 -9.53
CA ALA A 127 9.05 15.45 -9.36
C ALA A 127 7.87 15.31 -10.35
N ILE A 128 7.09 16.40 -10.57
CA ILE A 128 5.85 16.32 -11.34
C ILE A 128 6.05 15.82 -12.79
N PRO A 129 7.04 16.27 -13.57
CA PRO A 129 7.25 15.74 -14.92
C PRO A 129 7.58 14.24 -14.93
N ILE A 130 8.38 13.78 -13.97
CA ILE A 130 8.76 12.36 -13.80
C ILE A 130 7.52 11.52 -13.50
N LEU A 131 6.73 11.94 -12.52
CA LEU A 131 5.53 11.24 -12.08
C LEU A 131 4.45 11.21 -13.16
N ARG A 132 4.30 12.29 -13.94
CA ARG A 132 3.41 12.30 -15.11
C ARG A 132 3.83 11.27 -16.15
N LYS A 133 5.11 11.24 -16.50
CA LYS A 133 5.64 10.27 -17.49
C LYS A 133 5.41 8.83 -17.02
N LEU A 134 5.70 8.53 -15.75
CA LEU A 134 5.45 7.19 -15.19
C LEU A 134 3.96 6.86 -15.17
N SER A 135 3.11 7.82 -14.78
CA SER A 135 1.67 7.64 -14.77
C SER A 135 1.09 7.42 -16.17
N ASP A 136 1.53 8.19 -17.16
CA ASP A 136 1.08 8.05 -18.54
C ASP A 136 1.50 6.68 -19.11
N LEU A 137 2.72 6.20 -18.82
CA LEU A 137 3.17 4.85 -19.15
C LEU A 137 2.32 3.78 -18.47
N ALA A 138 2.11 3.88 -17.17
CA ALA A 138 1.29 2.93 -16.41
C ALA A 138 -0.16 2.86 -16.93
N HIS A 139 -0.74 4.02 -17.28
CA HIS A 139 -2.08 4.10 -17.82
C HIS A 139 -2.27 3.34 -19.13
N GLN A 140 -1.28 3.37 -20.01
CA GLN A 140 -1.31 2.64 -21.30
C GLN A 140 -1.44 1.12 -21.12
N HIS A 141 -1.05 0.60 -19.95
CA HIS A 141 -1.01 -0.82 -19.63
C HIS A 141 -1.96 -1.21 -18.47
N GLY A 142 -2.96 -0.36 -18.17
CA GLY A 142 -3.97 -0.66 -17.15
C GLY A 142 -3.48 -0.56 -15.70
N ALA A 143 -2.27 -0.05 -15.47
CA ALA A 143 -1.67 0.10 -14.14
C ALA A 143 -1.93 1.48 -13.53
N LYS A 144 -1.75 1.56 -12.19
CA LYS A 144 -1.88 2.80 -11.41
C LYS A 144 -0.55 3.15 -10.76
N VAL A 145 -0.39 4.40 -10.35
CA VAL A 145 0.78 4.89 -9.61
C VAL A 145 0.32 5.57 -8.32
N ALA A 146 0.90 5.18 -7.20
CA ALA A 146 0.63 5.78 -5.89
C ALA A 146 1.93 6.28 -5.24
N VAL A 147 1.90 7.51 -4.72
CA VAL A 147 2.99 8.00 -3.87
C VAL A 147 2.93 7.28 -2.53
N TYR A 148 4.01 6.60 -2.18
CA TYR A 148 4.20 5.94 -0.90
C TYR A 148 4.88 6.92 0.06
N ASN A 149 4.13 7.45 1.01
CA ASN A 149 4.69 8.33 2.03
C ASN A 149 5.66 7.57 2.94
N HIS A 150 6.88 8.09 3.08
CA HIS A 150 7.94 7.45 3.85
C HIS A 150 8.75 8.47 4.65
N VAL A 151 8.74 8.34 5.97
CA VAL A 151 9.51 9.20 6.90
C VAL A 151 10.96 9.31 6.47
N ASN A 152 11.51 10.52 6.50
CA ASN A 152 12.85 10.88 6.06
C ASN A 152 13.11 10.82 4.53
N PHE A 153 12.10 10.53 3.71
CA PHE A 153 12.19 10.68 2.27
C PHE A 153 11.57 12.01 1.85
N TRP A 154 11.74 12.39 0.60
CA TRP A 154 11.24 13.69 0.15
C TRP A 154 9.70 13.80 0.23
N ALA A 155 8.97 12.75 -0.14
CA ALA A 155 7.53 12.66 0.11
C ALA A 155 7.29 11.83 1.37
N GLU A 156 7.27 12.46 2.55
CA GLU A 156 7.20 11.73 3.80
C GLU A 156 5.80 11.69 4.44
N SER A 157 4.96 12.66 4.15
CA SER A 157 3.64 12.82 4.77
C SER A 157 2.48 12.46 3.85
N ILE A 158 1.29 12.27 4.42
CA ILE A 158 0.04 12.14 3.66
C ILE A 158 -0.22 13.40 2.82
N ASP A 159 0.07 14.57 3.36
CA ASP A 159 -0.10 15.85 2.65
C ASP A 159 0.77 15.94 1.40
N ASP A 160 1.97 15.35 1.41
CA ASP A 160 2.82 15.26 0.22
C ASP A 160 2.17 14.42 -0.87
N GLY A 161 1.62 13.26 -0.51
CA GLY A 161 0.88 12.40 -1.43
C GLY A 161 -0.31 13.14 -2.06
N ILE A 162 -1.12 13.82 -1.26
CA ILE A 162 -2.27 14.61 -1.72
C ILE A 162 -1.82 15.76 -2.62
N ARG A 163 -0.79 16.51 -2.20
CA ARG A 163 -0.21 17.62 -2.99
C ARG A 163 0.24 17.15 -4.37
N LEU A 164 0.97 16.04 -4.42
CA LEU A 164 1.48 15.47 -5.67
C LEU A 164 0.34 14.92 -6.52
N ALA A 165 -0.65 14.24 -5.95
CA ALA A 165 -1.81 13.74 -6.68
C ALA A 165 -2.56 14.88 -7.39
N ARG A 166 -2.81 15.98 -6.68
CA ARG A 166 -3.44 17.18 -7.26
C ARG A 166 -2.63 17.80 -8.40
N LYS A 167 -1.30 17.91 -8.23
CA LYS A 167 -0.42 18.57 -9.20
C LYS A 167 -0.09 17.69 -10.41
N VAL A 168 0.08 16.38 -10.23
CA VAL A 168 0.25 15.41 -11.33
C VAL A 168 -1.01 15.36 -12.19
N ASN A 169 -2.17 15.36 -11.57
CA ASN A 169 -3.49 15.41 -12.22
C ASN A 169 -3.64 14.34 -13.32
N ARG A 170 -3.55 13.07 -12.93
CA ARG A 170 -3.82 11.89 -13.75
C ARG A 170 -4.81 10.98 -13.04
N ARG A 171 -5.76 10.39 -13.77
CA ARG A 171 -6.82 9.55 -13.18
C ARG A 171 -6.30 8.28 -12.52
N ASN A 172 -5.16 7.77 -13.00
CA ASN A 172 -4.50 6.58 -12.47
C ASN A 172 -3.35 6.92 -11.51
N PHE A 173 -3.24 8.17 -11.06
CA PHE A 173 -2.23 8.61 -10.10
C PHE A 173 -2.88 9.05 -8.80
N GLY A 174 -2.33 8.59 -7.67
CA GLY A 174 -2.83 8.92 -6.34
C GLY A 174 -1.78 8.78 -5.25
N ALA A 175 -2.24 8.48 -4.06
CA ALA A 175 -1.43 8.36 -2.86
C ALA A 175 -1.69 7.02 -2.15
N ALA A 176 -0.72 6.58 -1.37
CA ALA A 176 -0.88 5.51 -0.40
C ALA A 176 -1.12 6.08 1.00
N PHE A 177 -1.90 5.38 1.81
CA PHE A 177 -1.94 5.58 3.25
C PHE A 177 -1.06 4.51 3.91
N ASN A 178 0.10 4.92 4.39
CA ASN A 178 1.04 4.02 5.05
C ASN A 178 0.94 4.23 6.57
N LEU A 179 0.30 3.28 7.26
CA LEU A 179 -0.03 3.41 8.68
C LEU A 179 1.18 3.72 9.55
N CYS A 180 2.26 2.94 9.45
CA CYS A 180 3.40 3.11 10.35
C CYS A 180 4.11 4.46 10.18
N HIS A 181 4.18 4.99 8.96
CA HIS A 181 4.79 6.29 8.71
C HIS A 181 3.88 7.45 9.15
N TRP A 182 2.56 7.32 8.97
CA TRP A 182 1.63 8.28 9.53
C TRP A 182 1.66 8.32 11.06
N LEU A 183 1.70 7.15 11.70
CA LEU A 183 1.85 7.07 13.16
C LEU A 183 3.17 7.70 13.63
N ALA A 184 4.27 7.46 12.92
CA ALA A 184 5.57 8.03 13.26
C ALA A 184 5.58 9.57 13.22
N LEU A 185 4.87 10.17 12.25
CA LEU A 185 4.83 11.63 12.06
C LEU A 185 3.75 12.31 12.91
N GLU A 186 2.57 11.70 12.99
CA GLU A 186 1.37 12.36 13.52
C GLU A 186 0.82 11.67 14.77
N GLY A 187 1.35 10.52 15.20
CA GLY A 187 0.92 9.83 16.43
C GLY A 187 -0.48 9.24 16.38
N GLY A 188 -1.09 9.17 15.20
CA GLY A 188 -2.47 8.67 15.05
C GLY A 188 -3.55 9.73 15.32
N GLU A 189 -3.19 11.01 15.41
CA GLU A 189 -4.14 12.08 15.63
C GLU A 189 -4.99 12.37 14.38
N ASN A 190 -6.25 12.80 14.60
CA ASN A 190 -7.14 13.27 13.54
C ASN A 190 -7.40 12.24 12.42
N LEU A 191 -7.44 10.95 12.72
CA LEU A 191 -7.60 9.86 11.72
C LEU A 191 -8.72 10.15 10.72
N ASN A 192 -9.92 10.49 11.19
CA ASN A 192 -11.05 10.72 10.29
C ASN A 192 -10.80 11.86 9.31
N GLN A 193 -10.23 12.97 9.79
CA GLN A 193 -9.87 14.09 8.90
C GLN A 193 -8.83 13.69 7.89
N ARG A 194 -7.79 12.94 8.29
CA ARG A 194 -6.75 12.45 7.37
C ARG A 194 -7.31 11.51 6.32
N LEU A 195 -8.26 10.66 6.70
CA LEU A 195 -8.95 9.77 5.76
C LEU A 195 -9.85 10.55 4.81
N ASP A 196 -10.57 11.58 5.28
CA ASP A 196 -11.38 12.44 4.41
C ASP A 196 -10.51 13.20 3.39
N ASP A 197 -9.35 13.71 3.82
CA ASP A 197 -8.43 14.44 2.96
C ASP A 197 -7.83 13.57 1.84
N ILE A 198 -7.43 12.33 2.16
CA ILE A 198 -6.76 11.43 1.22
C ILE A 198 -7.74 10.62 0.36
N ALA A 199 -8.96 10.35 0.83
CA ALA A 199 -9.91 9.45 0.17
C ALA A 199 -10.08 9.70 -1.34
N PRO A 200 -10.13 10.94 -1.86
CA PRO A 200 -10.25 11.19 -3.29
C PRO A 200 -9.03 10.73 -4.12
N TYR A 201 -7.91 10.46 -3.48
CA TYR A 201 -6.63 10.11 -4.10
C TYR A 201 -6.10 8.74 -3.68
N LEU A 202 -6.81 8.05 -2.77
CA LEU A 202 -6.33 6.84 -2.13
C LEU A 202 -6.35 5.65 -3.10
N LEU A 203 -5.18 5.11 -3.41
CA LEU A 203 -5.01 3.95 -4.29
C LEU A 203 -4.46 2.72 -3.57
N SER A 204 -3.70 2.89 -2.49
CA SER A 204 -3.08 1.80 -1.73
C SER A 204 -3.10 2.11 -0.24
N VAL A 205 -3.27 1.07 0.56
CA VAL A 205 -3.24 1.15 2.04
C VAL A 205 -2.28 0.10 2.55
N SER A 206 -1.48 0.43 3.56
CA SER A 206 -0.74 -0.57 4.31
C SER A 206 -1.00 -0.48 5.80
N ILE A 207 -1.13 -1.65 6.42
CA ILE A 207 -1.37 -1.82 7.85
C ILE A 207 -0.33 -2.72 8.49
N CYS A 208 -0.25 -2.70 9.79
CA CYS A 208 0.52 -3.61 10.65
C CYS A 208 -0.05 -3.54 12.07
N GLY A 209 0.35 -4.43 12.94
CA GLY A 209 0.23 -4.18 14.36
C GLY A 209 1.12 -3.00 14.74
N ALA A 210 0.64 -2.10 15.56
CA ALA A 210 1.36 -0.90 15.93
C ALA A 210 0.95 -0.35 17.31
N LYS A 211 1.82 0.38 17.95
CA LYS A 211 1.47 1.24 19.06
C LYS A 211 0.64 2.41 18.54
N GLY A 212 -0.52 2.62 19.10
CA GLY A 212 -1.41 3.72 18.78
C GLY A 212 -1.31 4.90 19.76
N GLY A 213 -1.96 6.00 19.40
CA GLY A 213 -2.04 7.19 20.23
C GLY A 213 -0.80 8.11 20.14
N PRO A 214 -0.80 9.22 20.90
CA PRO A 214 0.25 10.25 20.82
C PRO A 214 1.67 9.72 21.04
N GLU A 215 1.82 8.61 21.79
CA GLU A 215 3.09 7.97 22.06
C GLU A 215 3.68 7.24 20.83
N ALA A 216 2.92 7.08 19.76
CA ALA A 216 3.41 6.53 18.49
C ALA A 216 4.28 7.56 17.74
N LYS A 217 4.04 8.86 17.97
CA LYS A 217 4.82 9.93 17.34
C LYS A 217 6.29 9.85 17.75
N GLY A 218 7.16 9.66 16.75
CA GLY A 218 8.60 9.50 16.98
C GLY A 218 9.02 8.19 17.63
N ALA A 219 8.10 7.24 17.82
CA ALA A 219 8.43 5.92 18.35
C ALA A 219 9.33 5.12 17.39
N GLY A 220 10.03 4.13 17.93
CA GLY A 220 10.89 3.24 17.14
C GLY A 220 10.08 2.27 16.27
N TRP A 221 10.71 1.77 15.20
CA TRP A 221 10.03 0.87 14.26
C TRP A 221 9.53 -0.42 14.90
N ASN A 222 10.14 -0.90 15.98
CA ASN A 222 9.65 -2.07 16.72
C ASN A 222 8.32 -1.83 17.45
N ASP A 223 7.99 -0.58 17.76
CA ASP A 223 6.70 -0.17 18.32
C ASP A 223 5.66 0.09 17.22
N LEU A 224 6.11 0.56 16.07
CA LEU A 224 5.26 0.99 14.96
C LEU A 224 5.00 -0.09 13.91
N ILE A 225 5.78 -1.18 13.91
CA ILE A 225 5.63 -2.30 12.97
C ILE A 225 5.75 -3.61 13.75
N GLN A 226 4.61 -4.24 13.98
CA GLN A 226 4.47 -5.48 14.74
C GLN A 226 3.60 -6.47 13.94
N PRO A 227 3.55 -7.76 14.32
CA PRO A 227 2.53 -8.67 13.77
C PRO A 227 1.14 -8.07 13.94
N LEU A 228 0.24 -8.30 12.98
CA LEU A 228 -1.05 -7.61 12.89
C LEU A 228 -1.97 -7.85 14.12
N ASP A 229 -1.74 -8.93 14.85
CA ASP A 229 -2.44 -9.27 16.10
C ASP A 229 -1.86 -8.58 17.34
N THR A 230 -0.89 -7.68 17.18
CA THR A 230 -0.13 -7.04 18.26
C THR A 230 -0.29 -5.52 18.21
N GLY A 231 -0.01 -4.87 19.34
CA GLY A 231 -0.08 -3.41 19.46
C GLY A 231 -1.44 -2.93 19.96
N SER A 232 -1.55 -1.60 20.09
CA SER A 232 -2.75 -0.94 20.63
C SER A 232 -3.51 -0.10 19.61
N PHE A 233 -2.99 0.02 18.37
CA PHE A 233 -3.71 0.70 17.29
C PHE A 233 -4.91 -0.13 16.84
N ASP A 234 -6.09 0.50 16.77
CA ASP A 234 -7.33 -0.17 16.36
C ASP A 234 -7.41 -0.28 14.83
N ASN A 235 -6.79 -1.35 14.29
CA ASN A 235 -6.84 -1.64 12.87
C ASN A 235 -8.26 -1.92 12.36
N LEU A 236 -9.12 -2.53 13.17
CA LEU A 236 -10.50 -2.82 12.77
C LEU A 236 -11.30 -1.53 12.59
N HIS A 237 -11.16 -0.57 13.51
CA HIS A 237 -11.76 0.76 13.36
C HIS A 237 -11.24 1.47 12.13
N PHE A 238 -9.92 1.45 11.90
CA PHE A 238 -9.30 2.04 10.71
C PHE A 238 -9.87 1.44 9.41
N LEU A 239 -9.95 0.11 9.33
CA LEU A 239 -10.49 -0.60 8.16
C LEU A 239 -11.97 -0.23 7.91
N ARG A 240 -12.78 -0.14 8.96
CA ARG A 240 -14.17 0.33 8.85
C ARG A 240 -14.24 1.75 8.31
N GLU A 241 -13.38 2.63 8.76
CA GLU A 241 -13.39 4.04 8.33
C GLU A 241 -12.95 4.21 6.88
N ILE A 242 -11.97 3.45 6.37
CA ILE A 242 -11.60 3.49 4.94
C ILE A 242 -12.69 2.87 4.05
N THR A 243 -13.31 1.77 4.49
CA THR A 243 -14.42 1.13 3.76
C THR A 243 -15.64 2.03 3.65
N LYS A 244 -16.02 2.74 4.72
CA LYS A 244 -17.09 3.76 4.70
C LYS A 244 -16.84 4.87 3.67
N ARG A 245 -15.58 5.17 3.36
CA ARG A 245 -15.17 6.15 2.35
C ARG A 245 -15.04 5.56 0.95
N GLY A 246 -15.46 4.30 0.77
CA GLY A 246 -15.50 3.61 -0.51
C GLY A 246 -14.15 3.05 -0.98
N TYR A 247 -13.17 2.88 -0.10
CA TYR A 247 -11.91 2.24 -0.48
C TYR A 247 -12.13 0.75 -0.77
N GLN A 248 -11.76 0.33 -1.97
CA GLN A 248 -11.86 -1.05 -2.44
C GLN A 248 -10.52 -1.61 -2.96
N GLY A 249 -9.45 -0.83 -2.81
CA GLY A 249 -8.11 -1.24 -3.24
C GLY A 249 -7.50 -2.31 -2.34
N PRO A 250 -6.31 -2.84 -2.71
CA PRO A 250 -5.64 -3.86 -1.93
C PRO A 250 -5.07 -3.28 -0.62
N ILE A 251 -4.94 -4.15 0.39
CA ILE A 251 -4.38 -3.80 1.70
C ILE A 251 -3.09 -4.57 1.92
N GLY A 252 -1.99 -3.85 2.03
CA GLY A 252 -0.66 -4.38 2.25
C GLY A 252 -0.36 -4.58 3.74
N LEU A 253 0.31 -5.68 4.09
CA LEU A 253 0.85 -5.95 5.41
C LEU A 253 2.31 -5.53 5.48
N GLN A 254 2.60 -4.47 6.22
CA GLN A 254 3.97 -4.03 6.48
C GLN A 254 4.63 -4.93 7.53
N CYS A 255 5.81 -5.46 7.22
CA CYS A 255 6.52 -6.41 8.08
C CYS A 255 7.98 -6.00 8.38
N PHE A 256 8.36 -4.75 8.08
CA PHE A 256 9.74 -4.31 8.26
C PHE A 256 10.21 -4.52 9.70
N ASN A 257 11.41 -5.09 9.83
CA ASN A 257 12.10 -5.29 11.12
C ASN A 257 11.43 -6.25 12.13
N ILE A 258 10.37 -6.96 11.77
CA ILE A 258 9.79 -8.00 12.63
C ILE A 258 10.79 -9.14 12.78
N SER A 259 11.13 -9.50 14.03
CA SER A 259 12.15 -10.50 14.35
C SER A 259 11.64 -11.95 14.31
N LEU A 260 10.33 -12.15 14.24
CA LEU A 260 9.74 -13.50 14.16
C LEU A 260 10.09 -14.20 12.84
N PRO A 261 10.12 -15.54 12.82
CA PRO A 261 10.16 -16.28 11.57
C PRO A 261 9.03 -15.86 10.62
N ALA A 262 9.33 -15.75 9.32
CA ALA A 262 8.37 -15.25 8.33
C ALA A 262 7.03 -16.00 8.37
N ARG A 263 7.05 -17.33 8.38
CA ARG A 263 5.83 -18.15 8.47
C ARG A 263 5.04 -17.86 9.74
N GLU A 264 5.69 -17.71 10.88
CA GLU A 264 5.01 -17.42 12.15
C GLU A 264 4.33 -16.05 12.13
N ASN A 265 5.08 -14.99 11.73
CA ASN A 265 4.52 -13.64 11.60
C ASN A 265 3.33 -13.61 10.63
N LEU A 266 3.49 -14.21 9.45
CA LEU A 266 2.45 -14.22 8.42
C LEU A 266 1.22 -15.03 8.83
N THR A 267 1.40 -16.16 9.53
CA THR A 267 0.28 -16.96 10.08
C THR A 267 -0.52 -16.16 11.10
N ARG A 268 0.14 -15.51 12.05
CA ARG A 268 -0.50 -14.66 13.06
C ARG A 268 -1.25 -13.50 12.43
N SER A 269 -0.61 -12.82 11.49
CA SER A 269 -1.19 -11.66 10.80
C SER A 269 -2.40 -12.06 9.94
N MET A 270 -2.36 -13.20 9.25
CA MET A 270 -3.50 -13.72 8.50
C MET A 270 -4.65 -14.14 9.42
N SER A 271 -4.35 -14.71 10.59
CA SER A 271 -5.39 -15.03 11.59
C SER A 271 -6.11 -13.76 12.06
N ALA A 272 -5.37 -12.69 12.37
CA ALA A 272 -5.95 -11.39 12.72
C ALA A 272 -6.80 -10.81 11.59
N TRP A 273 -6.32 -10.88 10.35
CA TRP A 273 -7.06 -10.42 9.17
C TRP A 273 -8.39 -11.15 8.98
N ARG A 274 -8.40 -12.48 9.16
CA ARG A 274 -9.64 -13.28 9.13
C ARG A 274 -10.60 -12.89 10.24
N GLY A 275 -10.08 -12.57 11.43
CA GLY A 275 -10.89 -12.02 12.53
C GLY A 275 -11.54 -10.69 12.15
N PHE A 276 -10.79 -9.77 11.54
CA PHE A 276 -11.35 -8.50 11.04
C PHE A 276 -12.44 -8.71 9.98
N ARG A 277 -12.26 -9.65 9.04
CA ARG A 277 -13.30 -10.01 8.06
C ARG A 277 -14.59 -10.49 8.75
N ALA A 278 -14.48 -11.41 9.70
CA ALA A 278 -15.63 -11.91 10.46
C ALA A 278 -16.35 -10.78 11.22
N ASP A 279 -15.60 -9.89 11.88
CA ASP A 279 -16.16 -8.75 12.61
C ASP A 279 -16.86 -7.71 11.70
N PHE A 280 -16.58 -7.70 10.39
CA PHE A 280 -17.34 -6.89 9.43
C PHE A 280 -18.71 -7.48 9.10
N GLU A 281 -18.86 -8.81 9.12
CA GLU A 281 -20.09 -9.51 8.78
C GLU A 281 -21.14 -9.43 9.92
N ASP A 282 -20.69 -9.28 11.17
CA ASP A 282 -21.54 -9.33 12.37
C ASP A 282 -22.29 -8.01 12.70
N LYS A 283 -22.31 -7.00 11.82
CA LYS A 283 -22.98 -5.70 12.01
C LYS A 283 -23.81 -5.30 10.80
#